data_4e74d30033f32d27a585f4dbf6c954f0
#
_entry.id   4e74d30033f32d27a585f4dbf6c954f0
#
_cell.length_a   1.000
_cell.length_b   1.000
_cell.length_c   1.000
_cell.angle_alpha   90.00
_cell.angle_beta   90.00
_cell.angle_gamma   90.00
#
_symmetry.space_group_name_H-M   'P 1'
#
loop_
_entity.id
_entity.type
_entity.pdbx_description
1 polymer ?
#
loop_
_entity_poly.entity_id
_entity_poly.type
_entity_poly.pdbx_seq_one_letter_code
_entity_poly.pdbx_strand_id
1 'polypeptide(L)'
;GSSVVGAYQINSGLDVFVDGTGWGTGSWGSGTWGSTTSLTDSNQLRLWSMDNFGEDLISNPRGGSIYYWDNSDGLTTRSVALTALSGANLAPTKGLQVIVSDVDRHVLILGADPINAAGSARTGSIDPLLIAFSDQENAAEWEPRSTNTAGSLRCSAGSEIIGGIRARQETLIWTDTALYS
;
A
#
# COMPACT_ATOMS: atom_id res chain seq x y z
N GLY A 1 -15.10 23.70 26.45
CA GLY A 1 -14.77 22.36 25.98
C GLY A 1 -14.58 22.39 24.47
N SER A 2 -13.38 22.03 24.01
CA SER A 2 -13.12 21.86 22.57
C SER A 2 -13.78 20.59 22.12
N SER A 3 -14.67 20.67 21.12
CA SER A 3 -15.18 19.49 20.43
C SER A 3 -14.19 19.08 19.35
N VAL A 4 -13.68 17.86 19.40
CA VAL A 4 -12.90 17.27 18.30
C VAL A 4 -13.89 16.70 17.30
N VAL A 5 -13.94 17.28 16.10
CA VAL A 5 -14.72 16.74 14.99
C VAL A 5 -13.78 15.91 14.12
N GLY A 6 -13.89 14.59 14.20
CA GLY A 6 -13.23 13.68 13.28
C GLY A 6 -14.00 13.63 11.97
N ALA A 7 -13.39 14.05 10.86
CA ALA A 7 -13.96 13.87 9.55
C ALA A 7 -13.28 12.70 8.83
N TYR A 8 -14.02 11.65 8.55
CA TYR A 8 -13.56 10.51 7.75
C TYR A 8 -13.90 10.74 6.29
N GLN A 9 -12.91 10.67 5.41
CA GLN A 9 -13.09 10.76 3.96
C GLN A 9 -12.52 9.53 3.23
N ILE A 10 -12.29 8.45 3.99
CA ILE A 10 -11.83 7.20 3.40
C ILE A 10 -13.07 6.38 3.08
N ASN A 11 -13.21 5.99 1.81
CA ASN A 11 -14.21 5.03 1.42
C ASN A 11 -13.82 3.66 2.02
N SER A 12 -14.48 3.26 3.08
CA SER A 12 -14.25 1.99 3.79
C SER A 12 -14.82 0.76 3.07
N GLY A 13 -15.42 0.95 1.91
CA GLY A 13 -16.14 -0.09 1.19
C GLY A 13 -17.65 0.10 1.27
N LEU A 14 -18.39 -0.85 0.72
CA LEU A 14 -19.86 -0.88 0.81
C LEU A 14 -20.28 -1.53 2.12
N ASP A 15 -21.30 -0.99 2.76
CA ASP A 15 -21.94 -1.60 3.94
C ASP A 15 -22.70 -2.90 3.58
N VAL A 16 -23.06 -3.04 2.31
CA VAL A 16 -23.77 -4.21 1.78
C VAL A 16 -23.08 -4.64 0.49
N PHE A 17 -22.69 -5.90 0.41
CA PHE A 17 -22.24 -6.51 -0.83
C PHE A 17 -23.45 -6.79 -1.72
N VAL A 18 -23.49 -6.16 -2.89
CA VAL A 18 -24.47 -6.46 -3.95
C VAL A 18 -23.74 -7.20 -5.05
N ASP A 19 -24.13 -8.43 -5.30
CA ASP A 19 -23.55 -9.24 -6.37
C ASP A 19 -23.80 -8.56 -7.73
N GLY A 20 -22.77 -8.33 -8.51
CA GLY A 20 -22.83 -7.60 -9.77
C GLY A 20 -23.44 -8.40 -10.93
N THR A 21 -23.81 -9.64 -10.69
CA THR A 21 -24.36 -10.54 -11.72
C THR A 21 -25.67 -11.14 -11.23
N GLY A 22 -26.74 -10.94 -11.98
CA GLY A 22 -28.03 -11.57 -11.72
C GLY A 22 -29.25 -10.66 -11.86
N TRP A 23 -30.39 -11.25 -11.69
CA TRP A 23 -31.70 -10.54 -11.70
C TRP A 23 -31.80 -9.69 -10.43
N GLY A 24 -31.99 -8.39 -10.60
CA GLY A 24 -32.14 -7.45 -9.48
C GLY A 24 -30.88 -6.67 -9.12
N THR A 25 -29.77 -6.83 -9.84
CA THR A 25 -28.59 -6.00 -9.67
C THR A 25 -28.64 -4.74 -10.54
N GLY A 26 -28.42 -3.58 -9.94
CA GLY A 26 -28.48 -2.29 -10.64
C GLY A 26 -29.87 -1.62 -10.63
N SER A 27 -29.97 -0.47 -11.30
CA SER A 27 -31.21 0.28 -11.38
C SER A 27 -32.19 -0.39 -12.35
N TRP A 28 -33.43 -0.57 -11.93
CA TRP A 28 -34.52 -1.04 -12.81
C TRP A 28 -34.64 -0.15 -14.05
N GLY A 29 -34.66 -0.77 -15.24
CA GLY A 29 -34.82 -0.07 -16.50
C GLY A 29 -33.53 0.49 -17.10
N SER A 30 -32.36 0.25 -16.52
CA SER A 30 -31.06 0.59 -17.10
C SER A 30 -30.45 -0.62 -17.84
N GLY A 31 -30.22 -0.47 -19.13
CA GLY A 31 -29.54 -1.48 -19.96
C GLY A 31 -30.48 -2.43 -20.69
N THR A 32 -29.92 -3.27 -21.57
CA THR A 32 -30.64 -4.33 -22.29
C THR A 32 -30.71 -5.60 -21.43
N TRP A 33 -31.71 -6.44 -21.65
CA TRP A 33 -31.84 -7.75 -21.02
C TRP A 33 -30.54 -8.56 -21.20
N GLY A 34 -29.91 -8.95 -20.07
CA GLY A 34 -28.67 -9.72 -20.09
C GLY A 34 -27.39 -8.88 -20.02
N SER A 35 -27.48 -7.54 -19.90
CA SER A 35 -26.26 -6.75 -19.62
C SER A 35 -25.91 -6.86 -18.13
N THR A 36 -24.73 -7.38 -17.84
CA THR A 36 -24.16 -7.41 -16.49
C THR A 36 -23.52 -6.07 -16.18
N THR A 37 -23.81 -5.49 -15.02
CA THR A 37 -23.02 -4.40 -14.48
C THR A 37 -21.70 -5.00 -14.00
N SER A 38 -20.58 -4.64 -14.61
CA SER A 38 -19.27 -5.05 -14.11
C SER A 38 -19.06 -4.40 -12.75
N LEU A 39 -18.84 -5.22 -11.72
CA LEU A 39 -18.30 -4.75 -10.45
C LEU A 39 -16.90 -4.24 -10.72
N THR A 40 -16.66 -2.97 -10.44
CA THR A 40 -15.32 -2.45 -10.39
C THR A 40 -14.67 -2.88 -9.07
N ASP A 41 -13.37 -3.17 -9.09
CA ASP A 41 -12.59 -3.58 -7.92
C ASP A 41 -12.66 -2.62 -6.70
N SER A 42 -13.28 -1.45 -6.89
CA SER A 42 -13.49 -0.44 -5.85
C SER A 42 -14.48 -0.87 -4.74
N ASN A 43 -15.20 -1.96 -4.92
CA ASN A 43 -16.23 -2.44 -3.99
C ASN A 43 -15.75 -3.55 -3.05
N GLN A 44 -14.48 -3.94 -3.10
CA GLN A 44 -13.93 -4.98 -2.24
C GLN A 44 -13.67 -4.46 -0.83
N LEU A 45 -13.74 -5.37 0.15
CA LEU A 45 -13.33 -5.11 1.54
C LEU A 45 -11.89 -4.59 1.56
N ARG A 46 -11.70 -3.44 2.18
CA ARG A 46 -10.36 -2.86 2.35
C ARG A 46 -9.68 -3.47 3.58
N LEU A 47 -8.58 -4.16 3.33
CA LEU A 47 -7.66 -4.59 4.36
C LEU A 47 -6.57 -3.54 4.52
N TRP A 48 -6.25 -3.21 5.76
CA TRP A 48 -5.21 -2.27 6.12
C TRP A 48 -4.02 -3.01 6.72
N SER A 49 -2.83 -2.64 6.30
CA SER A 49 -1.59 -2.94 7.00
C SER A 49 -1.05 -1.67 7.64
N MET A 50 -0.51 -1.80 8.84
CA MET A 50 0.03 -0.68 9.61
C MET A 50 1.28 -1.15 10.33
N ASP A 51 2.30 -0.31 10.39
CA ASP A 51 3.50 -0.58 11.17
C ASP A 51 4.12 0.74 11.65
N ASN A 52 4.93 0.66 12.70
CA ASN A 52 5.55 1.82 13.31
C ASN A 52 6.95 2.06 12.75
N PHE A 53 7.21 3.30 12.36
CA PHE A 53 8.55 3.77 11.99
C PHE A 53 9.08 4.70 13.10
N GLY A 54 9.64 4.11 14.14
CA GLY A 54 9.93 4.84 15.38
C GLY A 54 8.66 5.20 16.13
N GLU A 55 8.41 6.48 16.30
CA GLU A 55 7.18 7.00 16.93
C GLU A 55 6.08 7.29 15.90
N ASP A 56 6.42 7.26 14.60
CA ASP A 56 5.51 7.56 13.51
C ASP A 56 4.78 6.31 13.02
N LEU A 57 3.69 6.50 12.30
CA LEU A 57 2.87 5.43 11.78
C LEU A 57 2.85 5.43 10.26
N ILE A 58 3.14 4.27 9.68
CA ILE A 58 2.93 4.03 8.26
C ILE A 58 1.74 3.11 8.08
N SER A 59 0.86 3.44 7.15
CA SER A 59 -0.35 2.67 6.87
C SER A 59 -0.60 2.53 5.37
N ASN A 60 -1.13 1.38 4.99
CA ASN A 60 -1.43 1.08 3.60
C ASN A 60 -2.73 0.28 3.50
N PRO A 61 -3.77 0.78 2.83
CA PRO A 61 -4.88 -0.04 2.39
C PRO A 61 -4.41 -0.93 1.24
N ARG A 62 -4.66 -2.23 1.31
CA ARG A 62 -4.23 -3.21 0.31
C ARG A 62 -4.57 -2.74 -1.11
N GLY A 63 -3.57 -2.65 -1.98
CA GLY A 63 -3.72 -2.17 -3.35
C GLY A 63 -3.87 -0.64 -3.49
N GLY A 64 -3.83 0.10 -2.40
CA GLY A 64 -3.97 1.55 -2.35
C GLY A 64 -2.68 2.30 -2.06
N SER A 65 -2.83 3.60 -1.83
CA SER A 65 -1.71 4.49 -1.52
C SER A 65 -1.16 4.22 -0.12
N ILE A 66 0.11 4.54 0.08
CA ILE A 66 0.79 4.45 1.36
C ILE A 66 0.70 5.80 2.05
N TYR A 67 0.41 5.81 3.35
CA TYR A 67 0.26 7.01 4.16
C TYR A 67 1.26 7.01 5.31
N TYR A 68 1.77 8.17 5.63
CA TYR A 68 2.68 8.44 6.74
C TYR A 68 2.03 9.44 7.70
N TRP A 69 2.03 9.15 8.98
CA TRP A 69 1.59 10.04 10.03
C TRP A 69 2.75 10.31 10.98
N ASP A 70 3.10 11.58 11.12
CA ASP A 70 4.16 12.05 12.00
C ASP A 70 3.56 12.30 13.41
N ASN A 71 4.11 11.65 14.41
CA ASN A 71 3.66 11.80 15.79
C ASN A 71 3.86 13.22 16.31
N SER A 72 4.86 13.95 15.83
CA SER A 72 5.14 15.33 16.24
C SER A 72 4.05 16.33 15.84
N ASP A 73 3.30 16.02 14.78
CA ASP A 73 2.17 16.82 14.30
C ASP A 73 0.92 16.69 15.16
N GLY A 74 0.88 15.72 16.08
CA GLY A 74 -0.20 15.46 16.99
C GLY A 74 -1.43 14.81 16.35
N LEU A 75 -2.37 14.37 17.22
CA LEU A 75 -3.53 13.56 16.82
C LEU A 75 -4.57 14.30 15.96
N THR A 76 -4.47 15.61 15.85
CA THR A 76 -5.39 16.43 15.04
C THR A 76 -4.96 16.55 13.58
N THR A 77 -3.71 16.19 13.28
CA THR A 77 -3.16 16.20 11.92
C THR A 77 -3.38 14.86 11.25
N ARG A 78 -3.79 14.89 10.00
CA ARG A 78 -3.99 13.69 9.21
C ARG A 78 -2.69 13.17 8.64
N SER A 79 -2.60 11.86 8.44
CA SER A 79 -1.54 11.25 7.64
C SER A 79 -1.50 11.84 6.23
N VAL A 80 -0.31 11.98 5.70
CA VAL A 80 -0.06 12.41 4.32
C VAL A 80 0.32 11.22 3.45
N ALA A 81 0.13 11.33 2.15
CA ALA A 81 0.64 10.30 1.25
C ALA A 81 2.18 10.23 1.35
N LEU A 82 2.74 9.03 1.32
CA LEU A 82 4.20 8.83 1.40
C LEU A 82 4.95 9.63 0.34
N THR A 83 4.35 9.78 -0.85
CA THR A 83 4.88 10.59 -1.95
C THR A 83 4.83 12.10 -1.71
N ALA A 84 4.11 12.55 -0.70
CA ALA A 84 3.97 13.97 -0.33
C ALA A 84 4.84 14.37 0.87
N LEU A 85 5.61 13.43 1.43
CA LEU A 85 6.59 13.74 2.47
C LEU A 85 7.63 14.73 1.97
N SER A 86 8.11 15.59 2.88
CA SER A 86 9.23 16.46 2.57
C SER A 86 10.47 15.63 2.23
N GLY A 87 11.05 15.85 1.07
CA GLY A 87 12.19 15.07 0.58
C GLY A 87 11.83 13.72 -0.04
N ALA A 88 10.53 13.43 -0.26
CA ALA A 88 10.11 12.18 -0.90
C ALA A 88 10.71 12.08 -2.30
N ASN A 89 11.42 10.99 -2.54
CA ASN A 89 12.06 10.70 -3.82
C ASN A 89 11.75 9.28 -4.25
N LEU A 90 11.06 9.14 -5.38
CA LEU A 90 10.60 7.87 -5.96
C LEU A 90 9.88 6.95 -4.96
N ALA A 91 9.19 7.53 -3.97
CA ALA A 91 8.38 6.77 -3.02
C ALA A 91 7.27 5.99 -3.76
N PRO A 92 6.98 4.73 -3.35
CA PRO A 92 5.90 3.95 -3.93
C PRO A 92 4.55 4.66 -3.81
N THR A 93 3.78 4.63 -4.89
CA THR A 93 2.45 5.24 -4.93
C THR A 93 1.36 4.26 -4.49
N LYS A 94 1.63 2.96 -4.62
CA LYS A 94 0.73 1.87 -4.26
C LYS A 94 1.48 0.67 -3.70
N GLY A 95 0.80 -0.12 -2.88
CA GLY A 95 1.35 -1.37 -2.34
C GLY A 95 0.26 -2.30 -1.82
N LEU A 96 0.62 -3.56 -1.59
CA LEU A 96 -0.28 -4.57 -1.01
C LEU A 96 -0.15 -4.63 0.51
N GLN A 97 1.06 -4.45 1.04
CA GLN A 97 1.33 -4.47 2.48
C GLN A 97 2.56 -3.63 2.80
N VAL A 98 2.54 -2.95 3.95
CA VAL A 98 3.69 -2.27 4.53
C VAL A 98 4.24 -3.06 5.71
N ILE A 99 5.56 -3.12 5.83
CA ILE A 99 6.30 -3.68 6.96
C ILE A 99 7.50 -2.77 7.24
N VAL A 100 7.83 -2.57 8.50
CA VAL A 100 9.05 -1.85 8.91
C VAL A 100 10.04 -2.86 9.50
N SER A 101 11.27 -2.87 9.02
CA SER A 101 12.35 -3.70 9.58
C SER A 101 12.80 -3.14 10.94
N ASP A 102 12.88 -3.98 11.97
CA ASP A 102 13.36 -3.56 13.29
C ASP A 102 14.88 -3.40 13.34
N VAL A 103 15.61 -4.14 12.50
CA VAL A 103 17.08 -4.20 12.56
C VAL A 103 17.69 -2.98 11.88
N ASP A 104 17.26 -2.72 10.66
CA ASP A 104 17.85 -1.67 9.80
C ASP A 104 16.92 -0.49 9.57
N ARG A 105 15.71 -0.53 10.13
CA ARG A 105 14.67 0.52 10.01
C ARG A 105 14.41 0.94 8.57
N HIS A 106 14.34 -0.05 7.69
CA HIS A 106 13.82 0.13 6.34
C HIS A 106 12.29 0.01 6.35
N VAL A 107 11.64 0.83 5.57
CA VAL A 107 10.23 0.61 5.21
C VAL A 107 10.18 -0.29 3.99
N LEU A 108 9.50 -1.43 4.09
CA LEU A 108 9.29 -2.37 3.00
C LEU A 108 7.85 -2.26 2.51
N ILE A 109 7.67 -2.12 1.21
CA ILE A 109 6.36 -2.18 0.56
C ILE A 109 6.32 -3.43 -0.32
N LEU A 110 5.46 -4.36 0.07
CA LEU A 110 5.22 -5.59 -0.67
C LEU A 110 4.21 -5.33 -1.80
N GLY A 111 4.47 -5.85 -2.98
CA GLY A 111 3.65 -5.60 -4.17
C GLY A 111 3.61 -4.12 -4.52
N ALA A 112 4.79 -3.49 -4.60
CA ALA A 112 4.91 -2.08 -4.93
C ALA A 112 4.77 -1.82 -6.43
N ASP A 113 4.50 -0.57 -6.79
CA ASP A 113 4.62 -0.12 -8.17
C ASP A 113 6.09 0.11 -8.56
N PRO A 114 6.57 -0.45 -9.69
CA PRO A 114 7.95 -0.32 -10.11
C PRO A 114 8.31 1.11 -10.51
N ILE A 115 9.60 1.42 -10.48
CA ILE A 115 10.16 2.60 -11.13
C ILE A 115 10.10 2.40 -12.64
N ASN A 116 9.71 3.43 -13.39
CA ASN A 116 9.64 3.37 -14.85
C ASN A 116 11.03 3.16 -15.48
N ALA A 117 11.06 2.76 -16.74
CA ALA A 117 12.31 2.50 -17.45
C ALA A 117 13.24 3.72 -17.57
N ALA A 118 12.72 4.94 -17.44
CA ALA A 118 13.51 6.18 -17.42
C ALA A 118 14.12 6.46 -16.04
N GLY A 119 13.76 5.71 -14.99
CA GLY A 119 14.25 5.92 -13.63
C GLY A 119 13.75 7.20 -12.95
N SER A 120 12.70 7.82 -13.47
CA SER A 120 12.28 9.18 -13.07
C SER A 120 10.96 9.22 -12.30
N ALA A 121 10.18 8.17 -12.29
CA ALA A 121 8.87 8.10 -11.63
C ALA A 121 8.43 6.66 -11.36
N ARG A 122 7.49 6.49 -10.45
CA ARG A 122 6.76 5.23 -10.26
C ARG A 122 5.68 5.08 -11.32
N THR A 123 5.40 3.83 -11.71
CA THR A 123 4.43 3.54 -12.79
C THR A 123 2.97 3.71 -12.36
N GLY A 124 2.69 3.69 -11.06
CA GLY A 124 1.34 3.71 -10.52
C GLY A 124 0.57 2.38 -10.69
N SER A 125 1.19 1.37 -11.30
CA SER A 125 0.63 0.03 -11.46
C SER A 125 1.39 -0.95 -10.59
N ILE A 126 0.69 -1.70 -9.75
CA ILE A 126 1.28 -2.69 -8.84
C ILE A 126 1.94 -3.81 -9.66
N ASP A 127 3.20 -4.14 -9.32
CA ASP A 127 3.81 -5.44 -9.63
C ASP A 127 3.64 -6.33 -8.39
N PRO A 128 2.81 -7.40 -8.47
CA PRO A 128 2.46 -8.20 -7.30
C PRO A 128 3.63 -8.99 -6.70
N LEU A 129 4.77 -9.06 -7.38
CA LEU A 129 5.99 -9.74 -6.91
C LEU A 129 7.12 -8.78 -6.51
N LEU A 130 6.92 -7.46 -6.65
CA LEU A 130 7.95 -6.47 -6.35
C LEU A 130 7.92 -6.09 -4.87
N ILE A 131 9.08 -6.10 -4.25
CA ILE A 131 9.34 -5.56 -2.92
C ILE A 131 10.16 -4.29 -3.12
N ALA A 132 9.66 -3.15 -2.70
CA ALA A 132 10.43 -1.91 -2.63
C ALA A 132 10.82 -1.64 -1.17
N PHE A 133 12.01 -1.12 -0.95
CA PHE A 133 12.47 -0.74 0.38
C PHE A 133 13.12 0.65 0.37
N SER A 134 12.86 1.40 1.43
CA SER A 134 13.38 2.74 1.62
C SER A 134 14.87 2.71 1.95
N ASP A 135 15.51 3.87 2.00
CA ASP A 135 16.81 4.00 2.63
C ASP A 135 16.71 3.74 4.14
N GLN A 136 17.84 3.37 4.75
CA GLN A 136 17.92 3.11 6.19
C GLN A 136 17.56 4.37 6.98
N GLU A 137 16.68 4.20 7.98
CA GLU A 137 16.16 5.28 8.84
C GLU A 137 15.54 6.48 8.10
N ASN A 138 15.18 6.32 6.81
CA ASN A 138 14.61 7.38 6.00
C ASN A 138 13.40 6.87 5.18
N ALA A 139 12.22 7.18 5.63
CA ALA A 139 10.98 6.80 4.95
C ALA A 139 10.70 7.59 3.65
N ALA A 140 11.44 8.65 3.37
CA ALA A 140 11.23 9.52 2.20
C ALA A 140 12.08 9.11 0.98
N GLU A 141 13.25 8.47 1.17
CA GLU A 141 14.17 8.16 0.09
C GLU A 141 14.00 6.72 -0.43
N TRP A 142 13.68 6.58 -1.71
CA TRP A 142 13.40 5.30 -2.36
C TRP A 142 14.13 5.15 -3.70
N GLU A 143 14.92 6.16 -4.11
CA GLU A 143 15.72 6.06 -5.30
C GLU A 143 16.98 5.23 -5.03
N PRO A 144 17.20 4.11 -5.78
CA PRO A 144 18.42 3.34 -5.64
C PRO A 144 19.64 4.15 -6.09
N ARG A 145 20.58 4.36 -5.18
CA ARG A 145 21.85 5.06 -5.44
C ARG A 145 23.01 4.29 -4.85
N SER A 146 24.20 4.51 -5.37
CA SER A 146 25.43 3.90 -4.81
C SER A 146 25.79 4.37 -3.39
N THR A 147 25.14 5.43 -2.93
CA THR A 147 25.40 6.07 -1.62
C THR A 147 24.33 5.80 -0.57
N ASN A 148 23.25 5.11 -0.92
CA ASN A 148 22.17 4.75 -0.02
C ASN A 148 21.84 3.26 -0.09
N THR A 149 20.94 2.80 0.74
CA THR A 149 20.49 1.41 0.83
C THR A 149 19.11 1.18 0.24
N ALA A 150 18.47 2.23 -0.31
CA ALA A 150 17.17 2.12 -0.97
C ALA A 150 17.24 1.23 -2.21
N GLY A 151 16.16 0.50 -2.47
CA GLY A 151 16.13 -0.38 -3.63
C GLY A 151 14.83 -1.13 -3.82
N SER A 152 14.90 -2.13 -4.67
CA SER A 152 13.79 -3.04 -4.88
C SER A 152 14.29 -4.43 -5.26
N LEU A 153 13.53 -5.44 -4.89
CA LEU A 153 13.75 -6.84 -5.22
C LEU A 153 12.46 -7.42 -5.77
N ARG A 154 12.54 -8.16 -6.86
CA ARG A 154 11.41 -8.90 -7.40
C ARG A 154 11.53 -10.38 -7.07
N CYS A 155 10.51 -10.95 -6.43
CA CYS A 155 10.43 -12.38 -6.18
C CYS A 155 10.43 -13.15 -7.50
N SER A 156 11.22 -14.24 -7.56
CA SER A 156 11.39 -15.03 -8.78
C SER A 156 10.38 -16.16 -8.93
N ALA A 157 9.70 -16.55 -7.85
CA ALA A 157 8.73 -17.63 -7.85
C ALA A 157 7.37 -17.13 -7.33
N GLY A 158 6.31 -17.62 -7.96
CA GLY A 158 4.94 -17.27 -7.66
C GLY A 158 4.33 -16.27 -8.65
N SER A 159 3.05 -15.98 -8.44
CA SER A 159 2.28 -15.01 -9.21
C SER A 159 2.01 -13.74 -8.41
N GLU A 160 1.93 -13.84 -7.10
CA GLU A 160 1.73 -12.69 -6.21
C GLU A 160 2.32 -12.93 -4.81
N ILE A 161 2.63 -11.85 -4.12
CA ILE A 161 2.96 -11.86 -2.70
C ILE A 161 1.65 -11.89 -1.92
N ILE A 162 1.47 -12.97 -1.13
CA ILE A 162 0.30 -13.13 -0.27
C ILE A 162 0.43 -12.27 0.97
N GLY A 163 1.63 -12.21 1.54
CA GLY A 163 1.91 -11.39 2.70
C GLY A 163 3.33 -11.57 3.21
N GLY A 164 3.64 -10.79 4.23
CA GLY A 164 4.90 -10.87 4.94
C GLY A 164 4.72 -10.61 6.43
N ILE A 165 5.67 -11.06 7.21
CA ILE A 165 5.72 -10.85 8.64
C ILE A 165 7.16 -10.58 9.08
N ARG A 166 7.31 -9.67 10.00
CA ARG A 166 8.58 -9.40 10.66
C ARG A 166 8.85 -10.49 11.69
N ALA A 167 9.98 -11.16 11.56
CA ALA A 167 10.56 -12.04 12.56
C ALA A 167 11.69 -11.30 13.31
N ARG A 168 12.32 -11.95 14.28
CA ARG A 168 13.28 -11.29 15.18
C ARG A 168 14.54 -10.75 14.47
N GLN A 169 15.01 -11.42 13.42
CA GLN A 169 16.26 -11.08 12.71
C GLN A 169 16.09 -11.01 11.20
N GLU A 170 14.89 -11.29 10.70
CA GLU A 170 14.60 -11.37 9.28
C GLU A 170 13.15 -10.97 9.02
N THR A 171 12.83 -10.68 7.77
CA THR A 171 11.46 -10.49 7.32
C THR A 171 11.08 -11.65 6.42
N LEU A 172 10.10 -12.41 6.84
CA LEU A 172 9.58 -13.54 6.06
C LEU A 172 8.50 -13.03 5.10
N ILE A 173 8.66 -13.34 3.82
CA ILE A 173 7.72 -12.96 2.77
C ILE A 173 7.35 -14.22 2.00
N TRP A 174 6.06 -14.48 1.84
CA TRP A 174 5.58 -15.61 1.08
C TRP A 174 4.74 -15.18 -0.10
N THR A 175 5.02 -15.83 -1.21
CA THR A 175 4.20 -15.81 -2.39
C THR A 175 3.20 -16.96 -2.34
N ASP A 176 2.36 -17.08 -3.34
CA ASP A 176 1.47 -18.23 -3.52
C ASP A 176 2.20 -19.59 -3.67
N THR A 177 3.52 -19.59 -3.93
CA THR A 177 4.30 -20.82 -4.20
C THR A 177 5.58 -20.95 -3.39
N ALA A 178 6.12 -19.90 -2.80
CA ALA A 178 7.44 -19.91 -2.16
C ALA A 178 7.50 -19.00 -0.92
N LEU A 179 8.46 -19.30 -0.04
CA LEU A 179 8.84 -18.47 1.11
C LEU A 179 10.23 -17.86 0.86
N TYR A 180 10.36 -16.58 1.14
CA TYR A 180 11.59 -15.80 1.09
C TYR A 180 11.94 -15.24 2.47
N SER A 181 13.24 -15.12 2.76
CA SER A 181 13.76 -14.47 3.95
C SER A 181 14.96 -13.60 3.60
#